data_53093378fd478b1949783c36fa440203
#
_entry.id   53093378fd478b1949783c36fa440203
#
_cell.length_a   1.000
_cell.length_b   1.000
_cell.length_c   1.000
_cell.angle_alpha   90.00
_cell.angle_beta   90.00
_cell.angle_gamma   90.00
#
_symmetry.space_group_name_H-M   'P 1'
#
loop_
_entity.id
_entity.type
_entity.pdbx_description
1 polymer ?
#
loop_
_entity_poly.entity_id
_entity_poly.type
_entity_poly.pdbx_seq_one_letter_code
_entity_poly.pdbx_strand_id
1 'polypeptide(L)'
;MKVFKFKQTDYFQILKLVSQSDRIKLFLVSLIQIFLAFLDLIGVAFFGLIGSVTVAAISSTKVAGRTESVINFIGLQNYTSQVQVAILGSLAALLMIVKTFASLYFNKKIIFFLSKRSAIMSANLTSNLFKKSFTEIKHQGSQKLIYSLTTGVDRITVGVLATSVALIADFALLIVLLVGLLFVNPVMTLILLCALSSVATALYLAIKNKNKKLAILQAQYSISSSNKIFEAVGSYRELLLRGKRQFFAEGIGAARMSQADAGANSIYLMNFNKYILEASVLLITLLITGIQFLLSNALRSVATLTLFFAAISRIAPAVFRIQQNLLAIKSALGGAKPTLELINSLKLSVDRSSNEQEAEVVPVIHDGFTGGVVIKDLCFKYPGSEKNAVQDISVQLNSGKYIAVVGQSGAGKSTFVDLLLGLHHPNSGSVQISGLDAIDAIERWPGAIGYVPQEIQLVSGSIVDNVLLGFKDNTENRKHVVNALRKAELNEYLGANEIISDLNIGDEGGKLSGGQRQRIGIARALLTNPKILVMDEATSSLDAQTEDNIAKAVNRAKENSLVIVVAHRLATVRRADLVIYLENGAIKAQGSFDEVRKLVPDFDSQAQLMGL
;
A
#
# COMPACT_ATOMS: atom_id res chain seq x y z
N MET A 1 2.95 -22.16 17.05
CA MET A 1 2.78 -22.09 15.58
C MET A 1 1.31 -22.34 15.22
N LYS A 2 0.46 -21.28 15.31
CA LYS A 2 -0.98 -21.39 14.96
C LYS A 2 -1.11 -21.34 13.43
N VAL A 3 -1.48 -22.47 12.85
CA VAL A 3 -1.84 -22.56 11.42
C VAL A 3 -3.10 -21.74 11.20
N PHE A 4 -2.96 -20.55 10.64
CA PHE A 4 -4.09 -19.70 10.27
C PHE A 4 -4.92 -20.39 9.19
N LYS A 5 -6.12 -20.84 9.56
CA LYS A 5 -7.17 -21.22 8.61
C LYS A 5 -7.61 -19.95 7.87
N PHE A 6 -7.09 -19.72 6.67
CA PHE A 6 -7.62 -18.73 5.76
C PHE A 6 -9.02 -19.19 5.33
N LYS A 7 -10.03 -18.55 5.87
CA LYS A 7 -11.43 -18.75 5.49
C LYS A 7 -11.65 -18.21 4.06
N GLN A 8 -12.64 -18.70 3.35
CA GLN A 8 -13.20 -18.13 2.09
C GLN A 8 -13.50 -16.61 2.17
N THR A 9 -13.39 -16.05 3.36
CA THR A 9 -13.59 -14.65 3.72
C THR A 9 -12.67 -13.65 3.00
N ASP A 10 -11.40 -14.01 2.66
CA ASP A 10 -10.44 -13.04 2.09
C ASP A 10 -10.85 -12.56 0.70
N TYR A 11 -11.30 -13.47 -0.17
CA TYR A 11 -11.78 -13.11 -1.50
C TYR A 11 -13.06 -12.26 -1.46
N PHE A 12 -14.01 -12.62 -0.59
CA PHE A 12 -15.23 -11.84 -0.38
C PHE A 12 -14.96 -10.46 0.24
N GLN A 13 -13.95 -10.36 1.11
CA GLN A 13 -13.51 -9.06 1.64
C GLN A 13 -12.99 -8.16 0.52
N ILE A 14 -12.16 -8.70 -0.38
CA ILE A 14 -11.64 -7.94 -1.54
C ILE A 14 -12.79 -7.45 -2.43
N LEU A 15 -13.78 -8.30 -2.71
CA LEU A 15 -14.95 -7.89 -3.48
C LEU A 15 -15.76 -6.77 -2.79
N LYS A 16 -15.82 -6.76 -1.47
CA LYS A 16 -16.47 -5.69 -0.70
C LYS A 16 -15.70 -4.36 -0.76
N LEU A 17 -14.39 -4.40 -0.97
CA LEU A 17 -13.54 -3.20 -1.13
C LEU A 17 -13.74 -2.48 -2.48
N VAL A 18 -14.38 -3.14 -3.44
CA VAL A 18 -14.67 -2.56 -4.75
C VAL A 18 -16.01 -1.84 -4.69
N SER A 19 -16.08 -0.60 -5.19
CA SER A 19 -17.32 0.18 -5.24
C SER A 19 -18.40 -0.51 -6.06
N GLN A 20 -19.66 -0.23 -5.78
CA GLN A 20 -20.79 -0.84 -6.49
C GLN A 20 -20.74 -0.54 -8.00
N SER A 21 -20.39 0.68 -8.39
CA SER A 21 -20.20 1.08 -9.79
C SER A 21 -19.11 0.26 -10.48
N ASP A 22 -18.00 0.00 -9.78
CA ASP A 22 -16.89 -0.76 -10.36
C ASP A 22 -17.21 -2.26 -10.48
N ARG A 23 -17.99 -2.82 -9.54
CA ARG A 23 -18.48 -4.22 -9.66
C ARG A 23 -19.36 -4.38 -10.89
N ILE A 24 -20.23 -3.39 -11.20
CA ILE A 24 -21.05 -3.41 -12.42
C ILE A 24 -20.17 -3.37 -13.66
N LYS A 25 -19.13 -2.52 -13.69
CA LYS A 25 -18.20 -2.47 -14.83
C LYS A 25 -17.46 -3.79 -15.04
N LEU A 26 -16.96 -4.41 -13.95
CA LEU A 26 -16.31 -5.72 -14.02
C LEU A 26 -17.28 -6.81 -14.52
N PHE A 27 -18.53 -6.78 -14.05
CA PHE A 27 -19.56 -7.71 -14.50
C PHE A 27 -19.88 -7.53 -16.01
N LEU A 28 -20.06 -6.29 -16.48
CA LEU A 28 -20.31 -6.00 -17.90
C LEU A 28 -19.17 -6.49 -18.80
N VAL A 29 -17.92 -6.27 -18.36
CA VAL A 29 -16.78 -6.76 -19.14
C VAL A 29 -16.69 -8.28 -19.12
N SER A 30 -17.01 -8.93 -18.01
CA SER A 30 -17.10 -10.40 -17.95
C SER A 30 -18.19 -10.92 -18.92
N LEU A 31 -19.32 -10.23 -19.02
CA LEU A 31 -20.40 -10.58 -19.97
C LEU A 31 -19.93 -10.47 -21.43
N ILE A 32 -19.18 -9.43 -21.77
CA ILE A 32 -18.58 -9.27 -23.10
C ILE A 32 -17.60 -10.41 -23.39
N GLN A 33 -16.78 -10.82 -22.43
CA GLN A 33 -15.85 -11.95 -22.59
C GLN A 33 -16.61 -13.27 -22.80
N ILE A 34 -17.73 -13.48 -22.12
CA ILE A 34 -18.61 -14.63 -22.36
C ILE A 34 -19.15 -14.61 -23.81
N PHE A 35 -19.59 -13.45 -24.29
CA PHE A 35 -20.05 -13.31 -25.68
C PHE A 35 -18.93 -13.63 -26.68
N LEU A 36 -17.70 -13.17 -26.44
CA LEU A 36 -16.54 -13.50 -27.29
C LEU A 36 -16.23 -15.01 -27.31
N ALA A 37 -16.57 -15.76 -26.26
CA ALA A 37 -16.41 -17.21 -26.23
C ALA A 37 -17.35 -17.93 -27.23
N PHE A 38 -18.54 -17.38 -27.52
CA PHE A 38 -19.42 -17.92 -28.57
C PHE A 38 -18.81 -17.75 -29.95
N LEU A 39 -18.04 -16.72 -30.23
CA LEU A 39 -17.34 -16.56 -31.51
C LEU A 39 -16.25 -17.65 -31.69
N ASP A 40 -15.60 -18.09 -30.60
CA ASP A 40 -14.69 -19.24 -30.66
C ASP A 40 -15.43 -20.53 -31.02
N LEU A 41 -16.63 -20.76 -30.47
CA LEU A 41 -17.45 -21.93 -30.80
C LEU A 41 -17.82 -21.93 -32.30
N ILE A 42 -18.27 -20.79 -32.82
CA ILE A 42 -18.59 -20.66 -34.26
C ILE A 42 -17.34 -20.94 -35.12
N GLY A 43 -16.18 -20.41 -34.73
CA GLY A 43 -14.92 -20.70 -35.39
C GLY A 43 -14.58 -22.18 -35.43
N VAL A 44 -14.73 -22.89 -34.29
CA VAL A 44 -14.51 -24.34 -34.19
C VAL A 44 -15.53 -25.11 -35.04
N ALA A 45 -16.80 -24.67 -35.10
CA ALA A 45 -17.83 -25.29 -35.93
C ALA A 45 -17.48 -25.20 -37.42
N PHE A 46 -16.91 -24.09 -37.89
CA PHE A 46 -16.43 -23.97 -39.27
C PHE A 46 -15.34 -25.00 -39.58
N PHE A 47 -14.42 -25.31 -38.68
CA PHE A 47 -13.44 -26.38 -38.88
C PHE A 47 -14.10 -27.76 -39.01
N GLY A 48 -15.17 -28.02 -38.27
CA GLY A 48 -15.96 -29.25 -38.42
C GLY A 48 -16.65 -29.33 -39.78
N LEU A 49 -17.21 -28.20 -40.27
CA LEU A 49 -17.80 -28.13 -41.63
C LEU A 49 -16.74 -28.36 -42.72
N ILE A 50 -15.57 -27.74 -42.61
CA ILE A 50 -14.43 -27.94 -43.50
C ILE A 50 -14.05 -29.42 -43.55
N GLY A 51 -13.91 -30.05 -42.37
CA GLY A 51 -13.59 -31.49 -42.31
C GLY A 51 -14.63 -32.36 -42.99
N SER A 52 -15.92 -32.10 -42.80
CA SER A 52 -16.99 -32.88 -43.44
C SER A 52 -17.09 -32.68 -44.95
N VAL A 53 -16.90 -31.44 -45.46
CA VAL A 53 -16.84 -31.14 -46.88
C VAL A 53 -15.63 -31.79 -47.54
N THR A 54 -14.47 -31.78 -46.87
CA THR A 54 -13.25 -32.41 -47.36
C THR A 54 -13.41 -33.93 -47.48
N VAL A 55 -13.99 -34.58 -46.49
CA VAL A 55 -14.27 -36.03 -46.52
C VAL A 55 -15.26 -36.38 -47.62
N ALA A 56 -16.33 -35.61 -47.76
CA ALA A 56 -17.30 -35.81 -48.87
C ALA A 56 -16.67 -35.67 -50.25
N ALA A 57 -15.75 -34.71 -50.42
CA ALA A 57 -15.02 -34.53 -51.68
C ALA A 57 -14.08 -35.68 -52.00
N ILE A 58 -13.36 -36.25 -50.99
CA ILE A 58 -12.46 -37.40 -51.16
C ILE A 58 -13.24 -38.68 -51.46
N SER A 59 -14.36 -38.88 -50.77
CA SER A 59 -15.19 -40.11 -50.93
C SER A 59 -16.17 -40.04 -52.09
N SER A 60 -16.18 -38.95 -52.86
CA SER A 60 -17.12 -38.70 -53.95
C SER A 60 -18.61 -38.85 -53.54
N THR A 61 -18.90 -38.60 -52.27
CA THR A 61 -20.25 -38.64 -51.70
C THR A 61 -20.83 -37.25 -51.57
N LYS A 62 -22.16 -37.11 -51.62
CA LYS A 62 -22.80 -35.84 -51.33
C LYS A 62 -22.66 -35.50 -49.84
N VAL A 63 -22.43 -34.21 -49.57
CA VAL A 63 -22.47 -33.70 -48.18
C VAL A 63 -23.89 -33.86 -47.68
N ALA A 64 -24.07 -34.60 -46.57
CA ALA A 64 -25.39 -34.93 -46.04
C ALA A 64 -25.67 -34.36 -44.68
N GLY A 65 -26.94 -34.23 -44.32
CA GLY A 65 -27.39 -33.86 -42.99
C GLY A 65 -27.17 -32.38 -42.61
N ARG A 66 -26.74 -32.15 -41.36
CA ARG A 66 -26.60 -30.77 -40.83
C ARG A 66 -25.60 -29.89 -41.61
N THR A 67 -24.56 -30.50 -42.18
CA THR A 67 -23.55 -29.78 -42.98
C THR A 67 -24.15 -29.23 -44.27
N GLU A 68 -25.00 -30.01 -44.94
CA GLU A 68 -25.72 -29.57 -46.14
C GLU A 68 -26.65 -28.38 -45.85
N SER A 69 -27.40 -28.45 -44.74
CA SER A 69 -28.27 -27.36 -44.30
C SER A 69 -27.52 -26.05 -44.08
N VAL A 70 -26.32 -26.10 -43.46
CA VAL A 70 -25.49 -24.92 -43.22
C VAL A 70 -24.89 -24.37 -44.53
N ILE A 71 -24.41 -25.23 -45.40
CA ILE A 71 -23.88 -24.84 -46.71
C ILE A 71 -24.96 -24.14 -47.55
N ASN A 72 -26.20 -24.66 -47.52
CA ASN A 72 -27.36 -24.07 -48.21
C ASN A 72 -27.73 -22.72 -47.59
N PHE A 73 -27.71 -22.59 -46.25
CA PHE A 73 -27.98 -21.35 -45.54
C PHE A 73 -26.97 -20.23 -45.90
N ILE A 74 -25.68 -20.58 -46.07
CA ILE A 74 -24.63 -19.65 -46.45
C ILE A 74 -24.63 -19.37 -47.96
N GLY A 75 -25.40 -20.13 -48.75
CA GLY A 75 -25.51 -19.96 -50.23
C GLY A 75 -24.34 -20.56 -51.00
N LEU A 76 -23.61 -21.52 -50.43
CA LEU A 76 -22.43 -22.13 -51.05
C LEU A 76 -22.72 -23.40 -51.86
N GLN A 77 -23.98 -23.79 -52.01
CA GLN A 77 -24.40 -25.03 -52.66
C GLN A 77 -23.95 -25.17 -54.13
N ASN A 78 -23.80 -24.05 -54.85
CA ASN A 78 -23.46 -24.02 -56.28
C ASN A 78 -21.96 -24.00 -56.56
N TYR A 79 -21.11 -24.00 -55.51
CA TYR A 79 -19.67 -23.93 -55.66
C TYR A 79 -19.04 -25.32 -55.50
N THR A 80 -17.88 -25.52 -56.12
CA THR A 80 -17.08 -26.74 -55.95
C THR A 80 -16.62 -26.91 -54.48
N SER A 81 -16.42 -28.14 -54.04
CA SER A 81 -15.96 -28.42 -52.66
C SER A 81 -14.69 -27.68 -52.30
N GLN A 82 -13.77 -27.45 -53.25
CA GLN A 82 -12.54 -26.68 -53.03
C GLN A 82 -12.83 -25.23 -52.68
N VAL A 83 -13.76 -24.59 -53.43
CA VAL A 83 -14.18 -23.19 -53.20
C VAL A 83 -14.96 -23.09 -51.88
N GLN A 84 -15.83 -24.07 -51.57
CA GLN A 84 -16.53 -24.12 -50.29
C GLN A 84 -15.56 -24.15 -49.09
N VAL A 85 -14.53 -25.01 -49.14
CA VAL A 85 -13.49 -25.09 -48.11
C VAL A 85 -12.70 -23.77 -47.98
N ALA A 86 -12.33 -23.14 -49.10
CA ALA A 86 -11.62 -21.88 -49.12
C ALA A 86 -12.45 -20.74 -48.51
N ILE A 87 -13.74 -20.63 -48.82
CA ILE A 87 -14.64 -19.60 -48.26
C ILE A 87 -14.89 -19.85 -46.76
N LEU A 88 -15.18 -21.10 -46.36
CA LEU A 88 -15.39 -21.43 -44.95
C LEU A 88 -14.12 -21.20 -44.11
N GLY A 89 -12.94 -21.52 -44.68
CA GLY A 89 -11.65 -21.27 -44.05
C GLY A 89 -11.35 -19.80 -43.86
N SER A 90 -11.59 -18.98 -44.89
CA SER A 90 -11.38 -17.52 -44.80
C SER A 90 -12.35 -16.87 -43.82
N LEU A 91 -13.62 -17.30 -43.79
CA LEU A 91 -14.62 -16.80 -42.83
C LEU A 91 -14.24 -17.16 -41.36
N ALA A 92 -13.81 -18.41 -41.16
CA ALA A 92 -13.31 -18.85 -39.86
C ALA A 92 -12.10 -18.02 -39.41
N ALA A 93 -11.14 -17.79 -40.31
CA ALA A 93 -9.95 -16.98 -40.02
C ALA A 93 -10.32 -15.53 -39.69
N LEU A 94 -11.21 -14.91 -40.46
CA LEU A 94 -11.67 -13.54 -40.22
C LEU A 94 -12.36 -13.41 -38.87
N LEU A 95 -13.28 -14.32 -38.54
CA LEU A 95 -13.96 -14.35 -37.23
C LEU A 95 -12.96 -14.46 -36.07
N MET A 96 -11.97 -15.35 -36.18
CA MET A 96 -10.94 -15.53 -35.18
C MET A 96 -10.04 -14.30 -34.99
N ILE A 97 -9.70 -13.62 -36.10
CA ILE A 97 -8.91 -12.37 -36.08
C ILE A 97 -9.71 -11.26 -35.38
N VAL A 98 -10.95 -11.03 -35.78
CA VAL A 98 -11.84 -10.01 -35.17
C VAL A 98 -11.99 -10.26 -33.65
N LYS A 99 -12.28 -11.50 -33.28
CA LYS A 99 -12.36 -11.91 -31.85
C LYS A 99 -11.08 -11.63 -31.11
N THR A 100 -9.93 -11.92 -31.70
CA THR A 100 -8.63 -11.73 -31.04
C THR A 100 -8.37 -10.24 -30.77
N PHE A 101 -8.61 -9.36 -31.74
CA PHE A 101 -8.47 -7.92 -31.56
C PHE A 101 -9.48 -7.37 -30.55
N ALA A 102 -10.72 -7.84 -30.54
CA ALA A 102 -11.71 -7.46 -29.54
C ALA A 102 -11.27 -7.88 -28.13
N SER A 103 -10.79 -9.12 -27.97
CA SER A 103 -10.26 -9.61 -26.69
C SER A 103 -9.07 -8.79 -26.19
N LEU A 104 -8.13 -8.43 -27.06
CA LEU A 104 -6.97 -7.57 -26.74
C LEU A 104 -7.42 -6.19 -26.26
N TYR A 105 -8.37 -5.58 -26.98
CA TYR A 105 -8.90 -4.26 -26.62
C TYR A 105 -9.56 -4.26 -25.23
N PHE A 106 -10.44 -5.22 -24.96
CA PHE A 106 -11.12 -5.30 -23.67
C PHE A 106 -10.16 -5.67 -22.53
N ASN A 107 -9.20 -6.57 -22.78
CA ASN A 107 -8.18 -6.92 -21.77
C ASN A 107 -7.32 -5.70 -21.41
N LYS A 108 -6.88 -4.91 -22.40
CA LYS A 108 -6.19 -3.63 -22.15
C LYS A 108 -7.03 -2.71 -21.27
N LYS A 109 -8.32 -2.51 -21.62
CA LYS A 109 -9.23 -1.66 -20.82
C LYS A 109 -9.35 -2.10 -19.36
N ILE A 110 -9.47 -3.42 -19.11
CA ILE A 110 -9.56 -3.96 -17.75
C ILE A 110 -8.30 -3.67 -16.96
N ILE A 111 -7.13 -3.99 -17.52
CA ILE A 111 -5.84 -3.81 -16.84
C ILE A 111 -5.64 -2.33 -16.48
N PHE A 112 -5.83 -1.41 -17.43
CA PHE A 112 -5.70 0.04 -17.17
C PHE A 112 -6.71 0.55 -16.14
N PHE A 113 -7.97 0.06 -16.21
CA PHE A 113 -8.99 0.41 -15.24
C PHE A 113 -8.60 -0.02 -13.82
N LEU A 114 -8.17 -1.27 -13.63
CA LEU A 114 -7.81 -1.81 -12.33
C LEU A 114 -6.50 -1.23 -11.79
N SER A 115 -5.53 -0.90 -12.65
CA SER A 115 -4.33 -0.17 -12.24
C SER A 115 -4.65 1.23 -11.70
N LYS A 116 -5.57 1.98 -12.35
CA LYS A 116 -6.05 3.26 -11.81
C LYS A 116 -6.79 3.07 -10.48
N ARG A 117 -7.57 2.00 -10.34
CA ARG A 117 -8.25 1.67 -9.08
C ARG A 117 -7.27 1.27 -7.98
N SER A 118 -6.14 0.64 -8.33
CA SER A 118 -5.05 0.40 -7.39
C SER A 118 -4.55 1.71 -6.77
N ALA A 119 -4.25 2.71 -7.60
CA ALA A 119 -3.78 4.01 -7.12
C ALA A 119 -4.83 4.71 -6.22
N ILE A 120 -6.10 4.71 -6.59
CA ILE A 120 -7.19 5.28 -5.78
C ILE A 120 -7.32 4.53 -4.45
N MET A 121 -7.24 3.21 -4.46
CA MET A 121 -7.30 2.39 -3.26
C MET A 121 -6.11 2.68 -2.33
N SER A 122 -4.91 2.83 -2.89
CA SER A 122 -3.71 3.22 -2.15
C SER A 122 -3.89 4.58 -1.48
N ALA A 123 -4.38 5.59 -2.21
CA ALA A 123 -4.65 6.93 -1.68
C ALA A 123 -5.68 6.89 -0.54
N ASN A 124 -6.79 6.15 -0.72
CA ASN A 124 -7.81 6.00 0.32
C ASN A 124 -7.29 5.28 1.57
N LEU A 125 -6.46 4.24 1.39
CA LEU A 125 -5.81 3.54 2.51
C LEU A 125 -4.86 4.47 3.26
N THR A 126 -4.09 5.30 2.55
CA THR A 126 -3.18 6.28 3.14
C THR A 126 -3.95 7.35 3.93
N SER A 127 -5.02 7.91 3.35
CA SER A 127 -5.88 8.87 4.04
C SER A 127 -6.48 8.28 5.33
N ASN A 128 -7.00 7.06 5.29
CA ASN A 128 -7.55 6.40 6.47
C ASN A 128 -6.47 5.99 7.49
N LEU A 129 -5.26 5.69 7.03
CA LEU A 129 -4.12 5.42 7.91
C LEU A 129 -3.76 6.68 8.72
N PHE A 130 -3.73 7.84 8.07
CA PHE A 130 -3.39 9.11 8.74
C PHE A 130 -4.46 9.61 9.72
N LYS A 131 -5.66 9.04 9.71
CA LYS A 131 -6.69 9.24 10.75
C LYS A 131 -6.50 8.37 11.99
N LYS A 132 -5.51 7.48 11.98
CA LYS A 132 -5.17 6.63 13.12
C LYS A 132 -4.23 7.33 14.08
N SER A 133 -4.25 6.89 15.34
CA SER A 133 -3.34 7.42 16.35
C SER A 133 -1.88 7.20 15.95
N PHE A 134 -1.02 8.13 16.36
CA PHE A 134 0.43 8.06 16.13
C PHE A 134 1.03 6.71 16.56
N THR A 135 0.59 6.19 17.70
CA THR A 135 1.02 4.90 18.25
C THR A 135 0.72 3.74 17.30
N GLU A 136 -0.49 3.69 16.74
CA GLU A 136 -0.88 2.62 15.80
C GLU A 136 -0.04 2.64 14.53
N ILE A 137 0.30 3.84 14.01
CA ILE A 137 1.14 4.00 12.82
C ILE A 137 2.57 3.55 13.11
N LYS A 138 3.15 4.00 14.23
CA LYS A 138 4.54 3.72 14.61
C LYS A 138 4.80 2.21 14.81
N HIS A 139 3.83 1.48 15.36
CA HIS A 139 3.96 0.03 15.59
C HIS A 139 3.96 -0.83 14.31
N GLN A 140 3.50 -0.33 13.17
CA GLN A 140 3.40 -1.12 11.94
C GLN A 140 4.70 -1.24 11.16
N GLY A 141 5.65 -0.35 11.39
CA GLY A 141 6.93 -0.28 10.69
C GLY A 141 6.81 0.26 9.25
N SER A 142 7.67 1.23 8.90
CA SER A 142 7.58 1.98 7.64
C SER A 142 7.63 1.11 6.39
N GLN A 143 8.52 0.10 6.34
CA GLN A 143 8.67 -0.74 5.15
C GLN A 143 7.47 -1.69 4.94
N LYS A 144 6.83 -2.14 6.04
CA LYS A 144 5.58 -2.91 5.94
C LYS A 144 4.44 -2.03 5.43
N LEU A 145 4.36 -0.77 5.87
CA LEU A 145 3.38 0.19 5.37
C LEU A 145 3.59 0.50 3.89
N ILE A 146 4.84 0.81 3.48
CA ILE A 146 5.17 1.05 2.07
C ILE A 146 4.74 -0.15 1.20
N TYR A 147 5.13 -1.37 1.57
CA TYR A 147 4.72 -2.57 0.86
C TYR A 147 3.20 -2.71 0.79
N SER A 148 2.51 -2.48 1.91
CA SER A 148 1.06 -2.65 2.02
C SER A 148 0.28 -1.64 1.19
N LEU A 149 0.76 -0.40 1.09
CA LEU A 149 0.12 0.69 0.35
C LEU A 149 0.46 0.68 -1.15
N THR A 150 1.50 -0.02 -1.57
CA THR A 150 1.95 -0.10 -2.96
C THR A 150 1.74 -1.50 -3.53
N THR A 151 2.77 -2.34 -3.48
CA THR A 151 2.81 -3.70 -4.05
C THR A 151 1.64 -4.56 -3.58
N GLY A 152 1.26 -4.46 -2.30
CA GLY A 152 0.18 -5.26 -1.75
C GLY A 152 -1.20 -4.87 -2.28
N VAL A 153 -1.45 -3.59 -2.57
CA VAL A 153 -2.68 -3.11 -3.24
C VAL A 153 -2.72 -3.60 -4.68
N ASP A 154 -1.59 -3.54 -5.41
CA ASP A 154 -1.50 -4.09 -6.78
C ASP A 154 -1.80 -5.59 -6.82
N ARG A 155 -1.34 -6.35 -5.81
CA ARG A 155 -1.68 -7.77 -5.67
C ARG A 155 -3.19 -7.99 -5.51
N ILE A 156 -3.89 -7.10 -4.81
CA ILE A 156 -5.36 -7.18 -4.66
C ILE A 156 -6.07 -6.83 -5.97
N THR A 157 -5.76 -5.70 -6.57
CA THR A 157 -6.49 -5.16 -7.72
C THR A 157 -6.13 -5.88 -9.01
N VAL A 158 -4.88 -5.85 -9.42
CA VAL A 158 -4.44 -6.50 -10.65
C VAL A 158 -4.27 -8.00 -10.43
N GLY A 159 -3.64 -8.42 -9.34
CA GLY A 159 -3.37 -9.83 -9.07
C GLY A 159 -4.61 -10.67 -8.79
N VAL A 160 -5.62 -10.16 -8.09
CA VAL A 160 -6.86 -10.91 -7.77
C VAL A 160 -7.98 -10.54 -8.73
N LEU A 161 -8.35 -9.24 -8.83
CA LEU A 161 -9.56 -8.85 -9.57
C LEU A 161 -9.41 -9.03 -11.09
N ALA A 162 -8.31 -8.55 -11.71
CA ALA A 162 -8.10 -8.73 -13.14
C ALA A 162 -8.00 -10.21 -13.52
N THR A 163 -7.26 -10.98 -12.73
CA THR A 163 -7.12 -12.43 -12.94
C THR A 163 -8.45 -13.16 -12.77
N SER A 164 -9.35 -12.68 -11.87
CA SER A 164 -10.69 -13.27 -11.71
C SER A 164 -11.56 -13.03 -12.93
N VAL A 165 -11.49 -11.85 -13.57
CA VAL A 165 -12.21 -11.57 -14.82
C VAL A 165 -11.69 -12.46 -15.94
N ALA A 166 -10.36 -12.63 -16.07
CA ALA A 166 -9.76 -13.55 -17.04
C ALA A 166 -10.21 -15.01 -16.80
N LEU A 167 -10.26 -15.41 -15.52
CA LEU A 167 -10.73 -16.74 -15.12
C LEU A 167 -12.19 -17.00 -15.56
N ILE A 168 -13.08 -16.02 -15.37
CA ILE A 168 -14.49 -16.11 -15.81
C ILE A 168 -14.56 -16.29 -17.33
N ALA A 169 -13.76 -15.54 -18.09
CA ALA A 169 -13.70 -15.64 -19.55
C ALA A 169 -13.25 -17.04 -20.02
N ASP A 170 -12.18 -17.58 -19.39
CA ASP A 170 -11.68 -18.90 -19.75
C ASP A 170 -12.64 -20.03 -19.34
N PHE A 171 -13.35 -19.91 -18.21
CA PHE A 171 -14.41 -20.84 -17.83
C PHE A 171 -15.58 -20.79 -18.80
N ALA A 172 -16.01 -19.60 -19.22
CA ALA A 172 -17.07 -19.44 -20.20
C ALA A 172 -16.70 -20.10 -21.54
N LEU A 173 -15.49 -19.86 -22.03
CA LEU A 173 -14.97 -20.50 -23.24
C LEU A 173 -15.00 -22.03 -23.12
N LEU A 174 -14.50 -22.57 -21.99
CA LEU A 174 -14.48 -24.02 -21.76
C LEU A 174 -15.90 -24.61 -21.78
N ILE A 175 -16.85 -23.99 -21.06
CA ILE A 175 -18.24 -24.45 -20.99
C ILE A 175 -18.89 -24.42 -22.37
N VAL A 176 -18.75 -23.30 -23.10
CA VAL A 176 -19.35 -23.14 -24.42
C VAL A 176 -18.82 -24.18 -25.42
N LEU A 177 -17.50 -24.43 -25.42
CA LEU A 177 -16.89 -25.44 -26.29
C LEU A 177 -17.30 -26.86 -25.90
N LEU A 178 -17.35 -27.19 -24.62
CA LEU A 178 -17.77 -28.52 -24.14
C LEU A 178 -19.24 -28.78 -24.47
N VAL A 179 -20.12 -27.81 -24.26
CA VAL A 179 -21.54 -27.93 -24.65
C VAL A 179 -21.67 -28.15 -26.16
N GLY A 180 -20.93 -27.39 -26.98
CA GLY A 180 -20.91 -27.59 -28.44
C GLY A 180 -20.46 -28.99 -28.85
N LEU A 181 -19.42 -29.54 -28.23
CA LEU A 181 -18.91 -30.89 -28.48
C LEU A 181 -19.87 -32.00 -28.05
N LEU A 182 -20.64 -31.81 -26.96
CA LEU A 182 -21.65 -32.75 -26.48
C LEU A 182 -22.73 -33.03 -27.54
N PHE A 183 -23.09 -32.04 -28.37
CA PHE A 183 -24.03 -32.20 -29.47
C PHE A 183 -23.46 -32.97 -30.66
N VAL A 184 -22.13 -33.11 -30.77
CA VAL A 184 -21.45 -33.82 -31.85
C VAL A 184 -21.19 -35.27 -31.44
N ASN A 185 -20.52 -35.48 -30.34
CA ASN A 185 -20.24 -36.81 -29.81
C ASN A 185 -20.15 -36.78 -28.25
N PRO A 186 -21.24 -37.12 -27.54
CA PRO A 186 -21.32 -37.02 -26.09
C PRO A 186 -20.32 -37.93 -25.38
N VAL A 187 -20.10 -39.12 -25.88
CA VAL A 187 -19.21 -40.12 -25.23
C VAL A 187 -17.75 -39.61 -25.21
N MET A 188 -17.24 -39.20 -26.39
CA MET A 188 -15.87 -38.72 -26.51
C MET A 188 -15.67 -37.41 -25.73
N THR A 189 -16.69 -36.53 -25.70
CA THR A 189 -16.64 -35.27 -24.93
C THR A 189 -16.58 -35.53 -23.42
N LEU A 190 -17.35 -36.51 -22.91
CA LEU A 190 -17.30 -36.92 -21.51
C LEU A 190 -15.95 -37.53 -21.13
N ILE A 191 -15.37 -38.37 -21.98
CA ILE A 191 -14.01 -38.91 -21.76
C ILE A 191 -12.99 -37.79 -21.68
N LEU A 192 -13.02 -36.84 -22.63
CA LEU A 192 -12.15 -35.69 -22.64
C LEU A 192 -12.30 -34.85 -21.37
N LEU A 193 -13.55 -34.53 -20.99
CA LEU A 193 -13.85 -33.74 -19.80
C LEU A 193 -13.36 -34.42 -18.52
N CYS A 194 -13.66 -35.72 -18.32
CA CYS A 194 -13.24 -36.46 -17.14
C CYS A 194 -11.70 -36.56 -17.05
N ALA A 195 -11.04 -36.84 -18.16
CA ALA A 195 -9.58 -36.95 -18.19
C ALA A 195 -8.89 -35.63 -17.91
N LEU A 196 -9.28 -34.54 -18.59
CA LEU A 196 -8.69 -33.19 -18.36
C LEU A 196 -9.00 -32.65 -16.97
N SER A 197 -10.24 -32.77 -16.48
CA SER A 197 -10.62 -32.28 -15.16
C SER A 197 -9.94 -33.03 -14.03
N SER A 198 -9.75 -34.35 -14.15
CA SER A 198 -9.06 -35.16 -13.13
C SER A 198 -7.60 -34.72 -12.99
N VAL A 199 -6.86 -34.59 -14.10
CA VAL A 199 -5.47 -34.13 -14.10
C VAL A 199 -5.36 -32.70 -13.57
N ALA A 200 -6.20 -31.79 -14.09
CA ALA A 200 -6.17 -30.39 -13.66
C ALA A 200 -6.47 -30.24 -12.16
N THR A 201 -7.47 -30.98 -11.64
CA THR A 201 -7.82 -30.94 -10.22
C THR A 201 -6.72 -31.50 -9.35
N ALA A 202 -6.15 -32.66 -9.71
CA ALA A 202 -5.06 -33.27 -8.96
C ALA A 202 -3.85 -32.34 -8.85
N LEU A 203 -3.41 -31.73 -9.96
CA LEU A 203 -2.30 -30.78 -9.99
C LEU A 203 -2.60 -29.52 -9.18
N TYR A 204 -3.82 -28.96 -9.30
CA TYR A 204 -4.21 -27.79 -8.52
C TYR A 204 -4.16 -28.07 -7.01
N LEU A 205 -4.71 -29.20 -6.57
CA LEU A 205 -4.72 -29.58 -5.16
C LEU A 205 -3.30 -29.79 -4.60
N ALA A 206 -2.40 -30.36 -5.41
CA ALA A 206 -1.01 -30.57 -5.03
C ALA A 206 -0.22 -29.25 -4.87
N ILE A 207 -0.48 -28.26 -5.72
CA ILE A 207 0.38 -27.08 -5.84
C ILE A 207 -0.17 -25.86 -5.07
N LYS A 208 -1.50 -25.67 -4.97
CA LYS A 208 -2.15 -24.44 -4.46
C LYS A 208 -1.63 -23.95 -3.10
N ASN A 209 -1.40 -24.86 -2.14
CA ASN A 209 -0.97 -24.49 -0.79
C ASN A 209 0.52 -24.13 -0.75
N LYS A 210 1.35 -24.85 -1.51
CA LYS A 210 2.78 -24.58 -1.63
C LYS A 210 3.02 -23.22 -2.29
N ASN A 211 2.33 -22.93 -3.38
CA ASN A 211 2.43 -21.66 -4.09
C ASN A 211 1.98 -20.46 -3.22
N LYS A 212 0.88 -20.60 -2.48
CA LYS A 212 0.43 -19.56 -1.52
C LYS A 212 1.49 -19.30 -0.43
N LYS A 213 2.09 -20.38 0.15
CA LYS A 213 3.13 -20.23 1.17
C LYS A 213 4.36 -19.51 0.63
N LEU A 214 4.80 -19.85 -0.58
CA LEU A 214 5.92 -19.18 -1.26
C LEU A 214 5.65 -17.67 -1.48
N ALA A 215 4.43 -17.31 -1.88
CA ALA A 215 4.06 -15.91 -2.05
C ALA A 215 4.04 -15.10 -0.74
N ILE A 216 3.63 -15.71 0.38
CA ILE A 216 3.72 -15.10 1.71
C ILE A 216 5.19 -14.88 2.10
N LEU A 217 6.04 -15.91 1.91
CA LEU A 217 7.48 -15.81 2.21
C LEU A 217 8.15 -14.75 1.33
N GLN A 218 7.81 -14.68 0.04
CA GLN A 218 8.33 -13.67 -0.88
C GLN A 218 7.99 -12.24 -0.41
N ALA A 219 6.76 -12.01 0.06
CA ALA A 219 6.36 -10.72 0.61
C ALA A 219 7.14 -10.38 1.91
N GLN A 220 7.29 -11.36 2.81
CA GLN A 220 8.04 -11.18 4.06
C GLN A 220 9.52 -10.88 3.80
N TYR A 221 10.17 -11.62 2.90
CA TYR A 221 11.56 -11.37 2.52
C TYR A 221 11.74 -10.05 1.79
N SER A 222 10.75 -9.62 0.98
CA SER A 222 10.76 -8.30 0.35
C SER A 222 10.78 -7.18 1.39
N ILE A 223 9.88 -7.23 2.39
CA ILE A 223 9.83 -6.27 3.49
C ILE A 223 11.12 -6.32 4.30
N SER A 224 11.60 -7.52 4.66
CA SER A 224 12.83 -7.69 5.44
C SER A 224 14.07 -7.16 4.70
N SER A 225 14.21 -7.42 3.40
CA SER A 225 15.34 -6.91 2.61
C SER A 225 15.30 -5.39 2.51
N SER A 226 14.12 -4.79 2.33
CA SER A 226 13.95 -3.34 2.31
C SER A 226 14.30 -2.70 3.66
N ASN A 227 13.93 -3.33 4.78
CA ASN A 227 14.35 -2.88 6.11
C ASN A 227 15.87 -2.88 6.26
N LYS A 228 16.54 -3.98 5.89
CA LYS A 228 18.00 -4.07 5.97
C LYS A 228 18.72 -3.05 5.10
N ILE A 229 18.18 -2.75 3.91
CA ILE A 229 18.72 -1.70 3.03
C ILE A 229 18.57 -0.34 3.72
N PHE A 230 17.40 -0.04 4.25
CA PHE A 230 17.15 1.22 4.95
C PHE A 230 18.08 1.40 6.16
N GLU A 231 18.25 0.37 7.00
CA GLU A 231 19.17 0.36 8.13
C GLU A 231 20.63 0.56 7.68
N ALA A 232 21.06 -0.12 6.62
CA ALA A 232 22.43 0.00 6.10
C ALA A 232 22.71 1.41 5.54
N VAL A 233 21.76 2.01 4.84
CA VAL A 233 21.90 3.38 4.31
C VAL A 233 21.91 4.39 5.45
N GLY A 234 21.02 4.25 6.43
CA GLY A 234 20.96 5.13 7.60
C GLY A 234 22.22 5.09 8.47
N SER A 235 22.85 3.90 8.59
CA SER A 235 24.08 3.69 9.36
C SER A 235 25.36 3.72 8.50
N TYR A 236 25.31 4.27 7.26
CA TYR A 236 26.41 4.13 6.30
C TYR A 236 27.75 4.71 6.81
N ARG A 237 27.72 5.84 7.53
CA ARG A 237 28.93 6.49 8.07
C ARG A 237 29.65 5.57 9.07
N GLU A 238 28.91 4.97 10.00
CA GLU A 238 29.44 4.03 11.00
C GLU A 238 29.99 2.76 10.34
N LEU A 239 29.28 2.25 9.32
CA LEU A 239 29.70 1.07 8.55
C LEU A 239 31.01 1.32 7.79
N LEU A 240 31.15 2.53 7.21
CA LEU A 240 32.37 2.96 6.53
C LEU A 240 33.55 2.98 7.50
N LEU A 241 33.40 3.67 8.63
CA LEU A 241 34.47 3.84 9.62
C LEU A 241 34.89 2.52 10.28
N ARG A 242 33.96 1.59 10.47
CA ARG A 242 34.22 0.26 11.05
C ARG A 242 34.69 -0.77 10.01
N GLY A 243 34.74 -0.44 8.72
CA GLY A 243 35.08 -1.39 7.65
C GLY A 243 34.06 -2.54 7.50
N LYS A 244 32.80 -2.37 7.97
CA LYS A 244 31.78 -3.43 8.02
C LYS A 244 30.74 -3.36 6.89
N ARG A 245 30.99 -2.58 5.84
CA ARG A 245 30.09 -2.45 4.68
C ARG A 245 29.77 -3.80 4.04
N GLN A 246 30.81 -4.66 3.89
CA GLN A 246 30.66 -5.98 3.27
C GLN A 246 29.75 -6.89 4.09
N PHE A 247 29.85 -6.88 5.42
CA PHE A 247 28.96 -7.66 6.30
C PHE A 247 27.48 -7.32 6.10
N PHE A 248 27.14 -6.02 5.98
CA PHE A 248 25.77 -5.60 5.71
C PHE A 248 25.33 -5.93 4.28
N ALA A 249 26.23 -5.77 3.29
CA ALA A 249 25.96 -6.16 1.91
C ALA A 249 25.64 -7.67 1.79
N GLU A 250 26.41 -8.52 2.47
CA GLU A 250 26.16 -9.97 2.55
C GLU A 250 24.82 -10.28 3.23
N GLY A 251 24.48 -9.58 4.33
CA GLY A 251 23.21 -9.73 5.03
C GLY A 251 22.00 -9.34 4.17
N ILE A 252 22.15 -8.28 3.34
CA ILE A 252 21.14 -7.87 2.34
C ILE A 252 21.07 -8.91 1.24
N GLY A 253 22.23 -9.36 0.73
CA GLY A 253 22.36 -10.40 -0.31
C GLY A 253 21.66 -11.69 0.09
N ALA A 254 21.85 -12.16 1.33
CA ALA A 254 21.19 -13.36 1.85
C ALA A 254 19.65 -13.22 1.91
N ALA A 255 19.15 -12.05 2.33
CA ALA A 255 17.71 -11.78 2.34
C ALA A 255 17.12 -11.72 0.92
N ARG A 256 17.85 -11.11 -0.02
CA ARG A 256 17.48 -11.06 -1.45
C ARG A 256 17.52 -12.43 -2.11
N MET A 257 18.52 -13.27 -1.78
CA MET A 257 18.60 -14.65 -2.25
C MET A 257 17.38 -15.45 -1.79
N SER A 258 17.02 -15.36 -0.51
CA SER A 258 15.82 -16.03 0.03
C SER A 258 14.53 -15.56 -0.67
N GLN A 259 14.43 -14.27 -1.01
CA GLN A 259 13.31 -13.71 -1.78
C GLN A 259 13.29 -14.27 -3.20
N ALA A 260 14.47 -14.33 -3.87
CA ALA A 260 14.63 -14.84 -5.23
C ALA A 260 14.27 -16.33 -5.29
N ASP A 261 14.75 -17.13 -4.35
CA ASP A 261 14.44 -18.57 -4.25
C ASP A 261 12.94 -18.81 -4.08
N ALA A 262 12.27 -18.04 -3.21
CA ALA A 262 10.83 -18.15 -3.04
C ALA A 262 10.07 -17.77 -4.33
N GLY A 263 10.52 -16.73 -5.03
CA GLY A 263 9.97 -16.30 -6.32
C GLY A 263 10.20 -17.33 -7.43
N ALA A 264 11.44 -17.80 -7.59
CA ALA A 264 11.81 -18.81 -8.58
C ALA A 264 11.03 -20.11 -8.38
N ASN A 265 10.92 -20.60 -7.13
CA ASN A 265 10.14 -21.77 -6.81
C ASN A 265 8.64 -21.60 -7.14
N SER A 266 8.07 -20.41 -6.91
CA SER A 266 6.68 -20.12 -7.28
C SER A 266 6.48 -20.18 -8.80
N ILE A 267 7.38 -19.55 -9.59
CA ILE A 267 7.35 -19.59 -11.06
C ILE A 267 7.57 -21.00 -11.58
N TYR A 268 8.53 -21.73 -11.01
CA TYR A 268 8.80 -23.12 -11.38
C TYR A 268 7.57 -24.00 -11.19
N LEU A 269 6.87 -23.88 -10.07
CA LEU A 269 5.64 -24.66 -9.83
C LEU A 269 4.53 -24.36 -10.85
N MET A 270 4.42 -23.10 -11.27
CA MET A 270 3.45 -22.71 -12.32
C MET A 270 3.83 -23.32 -13.67
N ASN A 271 5.12 -23.27 -14.05
CA ASN A 271 5.62 -23.84 -15.29
C ASN A 271 5.56 -25.37 -15.28
N PHE A 272 5.94 -26.02 -14.19
CA PHE A 272 5.83 -27.47 -14.01
C PHE A 272 4.40 -27.95 -14.29
N ASN A 273 3.42 -27.23 -13.73
CA ASN A 273 2.02 -27.49 -13.96
C ASN A 273 1.62 -27.39 -15.45
N LYS A 274 2.16 -26.41 -16.18
CA LYS A 274 1.96 -26.25 -17.61
C LYS A 274 2.43 -27.47 -18.40
N TYR A 275 3.68 -27.90 -18.17
CA TYR A 275 4.26 -29.01 -18.93
C TYR A 275 3.56 -30.34 -18.69
N ILE A 276 3.12 -30.61 -17.45
CA ILE A 276 2.34 -31.82 -17.16
C ILE A 276 0.99 -31.79 -17.87
N LEU A 277 0.31 -30.64 -17.87
CA LEU A 277 -0.95 -30.50 -18.62
C LEU A 277 -0.77 -30.69 -20.12
N GLU A 278 0.27 -30.08 -20.72
CA GLU A 278 0.58 -30.25 -22.15
C GLU A 278 0.84 -31.72 -22.49
N ALA A 279 1.65 -32.41 -21.70
CA ALA A 279 1.88 -33.84 -21.89
C ALA A 279 0.60 -34.68 -21.73
N SER A 280 -0.24 -34.32 -20.74
CA SER A 280 -1.52 -35.02 -20.51
C SER A 280 -2.50 -34.83 -21.68
N VAL A 281 -2.56 -33.60 -22.25
CA VAL A 281 -3.38 -33.30 -23.43
C VAL A 281 -2.96 -34.17 -24.63
N LEU A 282 -1.65 -34.31 -24.87
CA LEU A 282 -1.12 -35.16 -25.95
C LEU A 282 -1.52 -36.62 -25.74
N LEU A 283 -1.35 -37.18 -24.53
CA LEU A 283 -1.74 -38.55 -24.21
C LEU A 283 -3.24 -38.76 -24.37
N ILE A 284 -4.07 -37.84 -23.86
CA ILE A 284 -5.53 -37.91 -23.98
C ILE A 284 -5.95 -37.86 -25.45
N THR A 285 -5.31 -36.99 -26.25
CA THR A 285 -5.60 -36.90 -27.68
C THR A 285 -5.28 -38.17 -28.44
N LEU A 286 -4.12 -38.79 -28.16
CA LEU A 286 -3.74 -40.09 -28.75
C LEU A 286 -4.72 -41.20 -28.34
N LEU A 287 -5.12 -41.24 -27.08
CA LEU A 287 -6.07 -42.23 -26.56
C LEU A 287 -7.45 -42.08 -27.22
N ILE A 288 -7.97 -40.85 -27.32
CA ILE A 288 -9.24 -40.57 -28.02
C ILE A 288 -9.16 -40.95 -29.49
N THR A 289 -8.05 -40.65 -30.18
CA THR A 289 -7.83 -41.03 -31.56
C THR A 289 -7.86 -42.57 -31.72
N GLY A 290 -7.12 -43.29 -30.87
CA GLY A 290 -7.09 -44.74 -30.90
C GLY A 290 -8.47 -45.38 -30.68
N ILE A 291 -9.21 -44.92 -29.65
CA ILE A 291 -10.57 -45.40 -29.37
C ILE A 291 -11.51 -45.13 -30.54
N GLN A 292 -11.41 -43.91 -31.16
CA GLN A 292 -12.27 -43.55 -32.30
C GLN A 292 -12.05 -44.47 -33.50
N PHE A 293 -10.79 -44.81 -33.84
CA PHE A 293 -10.48 -45.74 -34.94
C PHE A 293 -10.92 -47.16 -34.65
N LEU A 294 -10.92 -47.60 -33.38
CA LEU A 294 -11.38 -48.93 -32.99
C LEU A 294 -12.92 -49.07 -33.04
N LEU A 295 -13.65 -47.97 -32.75
CA LEU A 295 -15.11 -48.01 -32.63
C LEU A 295 -15.87 -47.57 -33.88
N SER A 296 -15.23 -46.96 -34.89
CA SER A 296 -15.88 -46.31 -36.03
C SER A 296 -15.15 -46.60 -37.33
N ASN A 297 -15.88 -46.54 -38.48
CA ASN A 297 -15.29 -46.64 -39.80
C ASN A 297 -14.33 -45.47 -40.07
N ALA A 298 -13.21 -45.74 -40.75
CA ALA A 298 -12.12 -44.78 -41.01
C ALA A 298 -12.59 -43.40 -41.52
N LEU A 299 -13.53 -43.37 -42.49
CA LEU A 299 -14.04 -42.10 -43.06
C LEU A 299 -14.83 -41.25 -42.07
N ARG A 300 -15.69 -41.83 -41.25
CA ARG A 300 -16.39 -41.11 -40.17
C ARG A 300 -15.44 -40.66 -39.07
N SER A 301 -14.42 -41.46 -38.79
CA SER A 301 -13.39 -41.12 -37.80
C SER A 301 -12.64 -39.86 -38.19
N VAL A 302 -12.23 -39.65 -39.44
CA VAL A 302 -11.49 -38.49 -39.93
C VAL A 302 -12.28 -37.19 -39.71
N ALA A 303 -13.57 -37.15 -40.10
CA ALA A 303 -14.40 -35.95 -39.95
C ALA A 303 -14.58 -35.58 -38.46
N THR A 304 -14.85 -36.55 -37.62
CA THR A 304 -15.01 -36.34 -36.18
C THR A 304 -13.70 -35.87 -35.54
N LEU A 305 -12.58 -36.52 -35.86
CA LEU A 305 -11.26 -36.15 -35.34
C LEU A 305 -10.82 -34.76 -35.72
N THR A 306 -11.11 -34.32 -36.96
CA THR A 306 -10.79 -32.94 -37.39
C THR A 306 -11.47 -31.90 -36.50
N LEU A 307 -12.74 -32.09 -36.15
CA LEU A 307 -13.49 -31.24 -35.25
C LEU A 307 -12.93 -31.31 -33.82
N PHE A 308 -12.62 -32.51 -33.31
CA PHE A 308 -12.03 -32.72 -31.99
C PHE A 308 -10.64 -32.08 -31.87
N PHE A 309 -9.78 -32.22 -32.89
CA PHE A 309 -8.47 -31.54 -32.91
C PHE A 309 -8.61 -30.01 -32.89
N ALA A 310 -9.54 -29.47 -33.71
CA ALA A 310 -9.84 -28.04 -33.69
C ALA A 310 -10.36 -27.59 -32.30
N ALA A 311 -11.21 -28.37 -31.66
CA ALA A 311 -11.71 -28.09 -30.33
C ALA A 311 -10.62 -28.22 -29.23
N ILE A 312 -9.81 -29.27 -29.27
CA ILE A 312 -8.70 -29.50 -28.31
C ILE A 312 -7.68 -28.35 -28.41
N SER A 313 -7.38 -27.84 -29.61
CA SER A 313 -6.48 -26.70 -29.80
C SER A 313 -6.96 -25.41 -29.08
N ARG A 314 -8.24 -25.33 -28.73
CA ARG A 314 -8.85 -24.24 -27.94
C ARG A 314 -9.07 -24.60 -26.48
N ILE A 315 -9.51 -25.84 -26.21
CA ILE A 315 -9.79 -26.31 -24.85
C ILE A 315 -8.51 -26.44 -24.03
N ALA A 316 -7.44 -27.00 -24.59
CA ALA A 316 -6.20 -27.23 -23.88
C ALA A 316 -5.55 -25.92 -23.32
N PRO A 317 -5.39 -24.85 -24.13
CA PRO A 317 -4.92 -23.58 -23.60
C PRO A 317 -5.89 -22.94 -22.60
N ALA A 318 -7.21 -23.11 -22.76
CA ALA A 318 -8.20 -22.58 -21.82
C ALA A 318 -8.10 -23.27 -20.44
N VAL A 319 -8.01 -24.60 -20.39
CA VAL A 319 -7.82 -25.37 -19.16
C VAL A 319 -6.51 -24.95 -18.47
N PHE A 320 -5.44 -24.78 -19.25
CA PHE A 320 -4.17 -24.32 -18.74
C PHE A 320 -4.29 -22.91 -18.12
N ARG A 321 -4.90 -21.94 -18.81
CA ARG A 321 -5.11 -20.57 -18.29
C ARG A 321 -6.00 -20.57 -17.05
N ILE A 322 -7.07 -21.38 -17.00
CA ILE A 322 -7.92 -21.53 -15.81
C ILE A 322 -7.08 -21.93 -14.61
N GLN A 323 -6.24 -22.95 -14.76
CA GLN A 323 -5.41 -23.44 -13.68
C GLN A 323 -4.35 -22.43 -13.26
N GLN A 324 -3.72 -21.77 -14.23
CA GLN A 324 -2.74 -20.72 -14.00
C GLN A 324 -3.37 -19.52 -13.26
N ASN A 325 -4.57 -19.10 -13.67
CA ASN A 325 -5.31 -17.99 -13.03
C ASN A 325 -5.73 -18.36 -11.60
N LEU A 326 -6.17 -19.59 -11.34
CA LEU A 326 -6.49 -20.06 -9.99
C LEU A 326 -5.25 -20.05 -9.07
N LEU A 327 -4.09 -20.47 -9.56
CA LEU A 327 -2.84 -20.43 -8.82
C LEU A 327 -2.35 -19.00 -8.63
N ALA A 328 -2.48 -18.13 -9.64
CA ALA A 328 -2.12 -16.71 -9.58
C ALA A 328 -2.96 -15.97 -8.54
N ILE A 329 -4.28 -16.21 -8.48
CA ILE A 329 -5.16 -15.63 -7.44
C ILE A 329 -4.71 -16.07 -6.04
N LYS A 330 -4.37 -17.35 -5.85
CA LYS A 330 -3.87 -17.86 -4.55
C LYS A 330 -2.52 -17.25 -4.17
N SER A 331 -1.64 -17.07 -5.14
CA SER A 331 -0.35 -16.38 -4.96
C SER A 331 -0.56 -14.90 -4.61
N ALA A 332 -1.43 -14.21 -5.36
CA ALA A 332 -1.75 -12.81 -5.12
C ALA A 332 -2.35 -12.57 -3.72
N LEU A 333 -3.29 -13.42 -3.28
CA LEU A 333 -3.84 -13.41 -1.92
C LEU A 333 -2.75 -13.64 -0.86
N GLY A 334 -1.79 -14.52 -1.13
CA GLY A 334 -0.64 -14.75 -0.24
C GLY A 334 0.24 -13.49 -0.11
N GLY A 335 0.62 -12.89 -1.24
CA GLY A 335 1.42 -11.66 -1.29
C GLY A 335 0.71 -10.42 -0.75
N ALA A 336 -0.62 -10.37 -0.84
CA ALA A 336 -1.44 -9.28 -0.31
C ALA A 336 -1.68 -9.36 1.20
N LYS A 337 -1.20 -10.39 1.90
CA LYS A 337 -1.46 -10.60 3.32
C LYS A 337 -1.15 -9.36 4.19
N PRO A 338 0.00 -8.66 4.07
CA PRO A 338 0.27 -7.46 4.86
C PRO A 338 -0.77 -6.34 4.63
N THR A 339 -1.23 -6.17 3.39
CA THR A 339 -2.27 -5.19 3.03
C THR A 339 -3.63 -5.55 3.60
N LEU A 340 -4.01 -6.83 3.57
CA LEU A 340 -5.26 -7.30 4.16
C LEU A 340 -5.26 -7.14 5.69
N GLU A 341 -4.11 -7.36 6.34
CA GLU A 341 -3.93 -7.07 7.76
C GLU A 341 -4.11 -5.57 8.06
N LEU A 342 -3.52 -4.70 7.23
CA LEU A 342 -3.69 -3.25 7.32
C LEU A 342 -5.16 -2.84 7.15
N ILE A 343 -5.84 -3.31 6.10
CA ILE A 343 -7.26 -3.04 5.85
C ILE A 343 -8.13 -3.45 7.04
N ASN A 344 -7.86 -4.62 7.62
CA ASN A 344 -8.60 -5.12 8.78
C ASN A 344 -8.34 -4.25 10.04
N SER A 345 -7.12 -3.77 10.25
CA SER A 345 -6.79 -2.87 11.37
C SER A 345 -7.47 -1.51 11.22
N LEU A 346 -7.62 -1.03 9.99
CA LEU A 346 -8.29 0.25 9.69
C LEU A 346 -9.82 0.17 9.80
N LYS A 347 -10.43 -1.02 9.94
CA LYS A 347 -11.90 -1.26 9.97
C LYS A 347 -12.63 -0.55 8.82
N LEU A 348 -12.03 -0.55 7.63
CA LEU A 348 -12.55 0.18 6.49
C LEU A 348 -13.91 -0.35 6.01
N SER A 349 -14.92 0.51 6.09
CA SER A 349 -16.06 0.51 5.20
C SER A 349 -15.74 1.40 3.98
N VAL A 350 -16.05 0.93 2.79
CA VAL A 350 -15.60 1.44 1.48
C VAL A 350 -16.09 2.87 1.12
N ASP A 351 -17.00 3.43 1.89
CA ASP A 351 -17.66 4.70 1.56
C ASP A 351 -17.42 5.78 2.61
N ARG A 352 -16.29 6.47 2.53
CA ARG A 352 -16.18 7.88 2.92
C ARG A 352 -14.92 8.48 2.31
N SER A 353 -15.04 9.05 1.12
CA SER A 353 -14.25 10.23 0.77
C SER A 353 -14.71 11.35 1.72
N SER A 354 -14.03 11.52 2.83
CA SER A 354 -14.14 12.77 3.55
C SER A 354 -13.51 13.83 2.66
N ASN A 355 -14.34 14.71 2.10
CA ASN A 355 -13.91 16.03 1.67
C ASN A 355 -13.49 16.80 2.93
N GLU A 356 -12.34 16.48 3.51
CA GLU A 356 -11.63 17.42 4.34
C GLU A 356 -11.18 18.52 3.39
N GLN A 357 -11.83 19.68 3.46
CA GLN A 357 -11.36 20.88 2.79
C GLN A 357 -10.01 21.20 3.41
N GLU A 358 -8.94 20.95 2.68
CA GLU A 358 -7.60 21.43 3.05
C GLU A 358 -7.68 22.95 3.19
N ALA A 359 -7.29 23.46 4.34
CA ALA A 359 -7.22 24.90 4.57
C ALA A 359 -6.25 25.49 3.55
N GLU A 360 -6.74 26.31 2.62
CA GLU A 360 -5.91 26.93 1.57
C GLU A 360 -4.98 28.00 2.14
N VAL A 361 -5.35 28.61 3.27
CA VAL A 361 -4.62 29.68 3.95
C VAL A 361 -4.13 29.19 5.30
N VAL A 362 -2.90 29.59 5.66
CA VAL A 362 -2.31 29.28 6.97
C VAL A 362 -3.16 29.91 8.08
N PRO A 363 -3.70 29.13 9.03
CA PRO A 363 -4.48 29.68 10.13
C PRO A 363 -3.55 30.38 11.13
N VAL A 364 -3.62 31.68 11.23
CA VAL A 364 -2.83 32.51 12.17
C VAL A 364 -3.67 33.09 13.31
N ILE A 365 -4.98 32.97 13.24
CA ILE A 365 -5.95 33.41 14.25
C ILE A 365 -6.67 32.17 14.77
N HIS A 366 -6.73 32.02 16.08
CA HIS A 366 -7.30 30.86 16.75
C HIS A 366 -8.38 31.31 17.73
N ASP A 367 -9.53 31.71 17.19
CA ASP A 367 -10.64 32.26 17.98
C ASP A 367 -11.17 31.26 19.01
N GLY A 368 -11.26 31.73 20.26
CA GLY A 368 -11.72 30.91 21.38
C GLY A 368 -10.66 29.98 22.01
N PHE A 369 -9.44 29.93 21.43
CA PHE A 369 -8.34 29.15 22.02
C PHE A 369 -7.60 30.00 23.08
N THR A 370 -7.68 29.60 24.34
CA THR A 370 -7.10 30.36 25.48
C THR A 370 -5.63 30.01 25.76
N GLY A 371 -5.15 28.85 25.29
CA GLY A 371 -3.79 28.37 25.52
C GLY A 371 -3.52 27.84 26.94
N GLY A 372 -4.54 27.70 27.79
CA GLY A 372 -4.40 27.08 29.10
C GLY A 372 -4.43 25.57 29.01
N VAL A 373 -3.59 24.88 29.81
CA VAL A 373 -3.52 23.43 29.91
C VAL A 373 -3.77 22.99 31.33
N VAL A 374 -4.69 22.03 31.52
CA VAL A 374 -5.00 21.43 32.84
C VAL A 374 -4.80 19.93 32.74
N ILE A 375 -3.92 19.41 33.56
CA ILE A 375 -3.59 17.99 33.66
C ILE A 375 -4.01 17.51 35.04
N LYS A 376 -4.77 16.40 35.12
CA LYS A 376 -5.27 15.81 36.36
C LYS A 376 -5.02 14.31 36.40
N ASP A 377 -4.35 13.87 37.44
CA ASP A 377 -4.10 12.45 37.83
C ASP A 377 -3.63 11.61 36.61
N LEU A 378 -2.74 12.21 35.80
CA LEU A 378 -2.31 11.66 34.52
C LEU A 378 -1.42 10.45 34.71
N CYS A 379 -1.86 9.30 34.22
CA CYS A 379 -1.06 8.08 34.17
C CYS A 379 -1.03 7.50 32.75
N PHE A 380 0.16 7.05 32.34
CA PHE A 380 0.34 6.38 31.05
C PHE A 380 1.38 5.28 31.10
N LYS A 381 1.06 4.19 30.40
CA LYS A 381 1.89 3.00 30.26
C LYS A 381 1.90 2.53 28.82
N TYR A 382 3.09 2.31 28.25
CA TYR A 382 3.20 1.76 26.89
C TYR A 382 2.69 0.32 26.81
N PRO A 383 2.06 -0.10 25.71
CA PRO A 383 1.66 -1.49 25.50
C PRO A 383 2.85 -2.45 25.66
N GLY A 384 2.70 -3.46 26.50
CA GLY A 384 3.77 -4.44 26.78
C GLY A 384 4.83 -4.03 27.82
N SER A 385 4.78 -2.80 28.33
CA SER A 385 5.64 -2.37 29.45
C SER A 385 5.05 -2.83 30.79
N GLU A 386 5.88 -3.12 31.79
CA GLU A 386 5.42 -3.37 33.15
C GLU A 386 5.33 -2.09 34.00
N LYS A 387 6.11 -1.06 33.64
CA LYS A 387 6.20 0.21 34.39
C LYS A 387 5.41 1.32 33.71
N ASN A 388 4.85 2.23 34.50
CA ASN A 388 4.27 3.47 34.02
C ASN A 388 5.38 4.39 33.49
N ALA A 389 5.17 5.00 32.33
CA ALA A 389 6.05 6.02 31.77
C ALA A 389 5.73 7.41 32.33
N VAL A 390 4.45 7.63 32.71
CA VAL A 390 3.96 8.81 33.42
C VAL A 390 3.03 8.30 34.53
N GLN A 391 3.18 8.87 35.72
CA GLN A 391 2.48 8.42 36.93
C GLN A 391 2.00 9.61 37.76
N ASP A 392 0.68 9.71 37.94
CA ASP A 392 0.00 10.65 38.87
C ASP A 392 0.45 12.10 38.71
N ILE A 393 0.51 12.60 37.46
CA ILE A 393 0.86 13.99 37.20
C ILE A 393 -0.39 14.86 37.22
N SER A 394 -0.39 15.86 38.12
CA SER A 394 -1.41 16.91 38.17
C SER A 394 -0.73 18.28 38.17
N VAL A 395 -1.02 19.09 37.11
CA VAL A 395 -0.42 20.42 36.94
C VAL A 395 -1.32 21.31 36.09
N GLN A 396 -1.34 22.61 36.38
CA GLN A 396 -2.01 23.62 35.59
C GLN A 396 -0.98 24.58 34.97
N LEU A 397 -1.02 24.72 33.64
CA LEU A 397 -0.12 25.57 32.86
C LEU A 397 -0.93 26.68 32.21
N ASN A 398 -0.58 27.92 32.47
CA ASN A 398 -1.34 29.08 32.00
C ASN A 398 -0.63 29.74 30.80
N SER A 399 -1.38 30.36 29.91
CA SER A 399 -0.86 31.19 28.83
C SER A 399 0.04 32.32 29.37
N GLY A 400 0.99 32.76 28.60
CA GLY A 400 1.95 33.81 29.02
C GLY A 400 3.08 33.28 29.92
N LYS A 401 3.25 31.97 30.04
CA LYS A 401 4.30 31.37 30.84
C LYS A 401 5.31 30.61 30.01
N TYR A 402 6.56 30.62 30.47
CA TYR A 402 7.65 29.81 29.95
C TYR A 402 7.92 28.68 30.93
N ILE A 403 7.63 27.45 30.52
CA ILE A 403 7.73 26.24 31.36
C ILE A 403 8.93 25.42 30.91
N ALA A 404 9.81 25.03 31.80
CA ALA A 404 10.87 24.08 31.54
C ALA A 404 10.56 22.72 32.15
N VAL A 405 10.54 21.68 31.34
CA VAL A 405 10.42 20.28 31.78
C VAL A 405 11.82 19.66 31.81
N VAL A 406 12.28 19.28 32.97
CA VAL A 406 13.62 18.72 33.19
C VAL A 406 13.57 17.39 33.91
N GLY A 407 14.67 16.65 33.91
CA GLY A 407 14.80 15.35 34.57
C GLY A 407 15.81 14.46 33.87
N GLN A 408 16.20 13.38 34.52
CA GLN A 408 17.16 12.43 33.96
C GLN A 408 16.65 11.78 32.66
N SER A 409 17.56 11.17 31.87
CA SER A 409 17.15 10.37 30.68
C SER A 409 16.25 9.22 31.17
N GLY A 410 15.12 9.01 30.45
CA GLY A 410 14.12 8.00 30.86
C GLY A 410 13.15 8.45 31.96
N ALA A 411 13.20 9.70 32.43
CA ALA A 411 12.27 10.23 33.46
C ALA A 411 10.81 10.40 32.99
N GLY A 412 10.49 10.17 31.70
CA GLY A 412 9.14 10.31 31.15
C GLY A 412 8.86 11.64 30.44
N LYS A 413 9.86 12.51 30.25
CA LYS A 413 9.70 13.86 29.63
C LYS A 413 9.03 13.83 28.25
N SER A 414 9.56 13.06 27.32
CA SER A 414 8.99 12.96 25.96
C SER A 414 7.60 12.33 25.96
N THR A 415 7.35 11.34 26.85
CA THR A 415 6.02 10.75 27.01
C THR A 415 5.01 11.77 27.57
N PHE A 416 5.44 12.61 28.51
CA PHE A 416 4.62 13.71 29.04
C PHE A 416 4.26 14.71 27.93
N VAL A 417 5.23 15.09 27.10
CA VAL A 417 5.01 15.95 25.92
C VAL A 417 4.07 15.28 24.91
N ASP A 418 4.27 14.01 24.60
CA ASP A 418 3.41 13.26 23.67
C ASP A 418 1.96 13.19 24.15
N LEU A 419 1.73 13.05 25.45
CA LEU A 419 0.39 13.09 26.07
C LEU A 419 -0.23 14.48 25.99
N LEU A 420 0.57 15.53 26.24
CA LEU A 420 0.14 16.92 26.11
C LEU A 420 -0.24 17.26 24.67
N LEU A 421 0.51 16.74 23.71
CA LEU A 421 0.21 16.89 22.28
C LEU A 421 -0.91 15.96 21.77
N GLY A 422 -1.58 15.20 22.66
CA GLY A 422 -2.64 14.28 22.27
C GLY A 422 -2.18 13.11 21.39
N LEU A 423 -0.87 12.84 21.28
CA LEU A 423 -0.32 11.73 20.48
C LEU A 423 -0.59 10.37 21.13
N HIS A 424 -0.83 10.36 22.42
CA HIS A 424 -1.22 9.18 23.19
C HIS A 424 -2.48 9.47 24.02
N HIS A 425 -3.34 8.47 24.14
CA HIS A 425 -4.44 8.50 25.12
C HIS A 425 -3.93 8.06 26.50
N PRO A 426 -4.19 8.81 27.57
CA PRO A 426 -3.82 8.38 28.92
C PRO A 426 -4.56 7.10 29.32
N ASN A 427 -3.93 6.29 30.19
CA ASN A 427 -4.60 5.12 30.77
C ASN A 427 -5.58 5.52 31.87
N SER A 428 -5.27 6.60 32.62
CA SER A 428 -6.15 7.26 33.57
C SER A 428 -5.78 8.73 33.68
N GLY A 429 -6.67 9.53 34.26
CA GLY A 429 -6.54 10.98 34.32
C GLY A 429 -6.96 11.66 33.02
N SER A 430 -6.64 12.96 32.89
CA SER A 430 -7.01 13.76 31.72
C SER A 430 -6.01 14.86 31.41
N VAL A 431 -5.92 15.23 30.13
CA VAL A 431 -5.21 16.41 29.63
C VAL A 431 -6.22 17.28 28.89
N GLN A 432 -6.48 18.45 29.45
CA GLN A 432 -7.41 19.43 28.85
C GLN A 432 -6.65 20.64 28.35
N ILE A 433 -6.92 21.07 27.11
CA ILE A 433 -6.37 22.26 26.47
C ILE A 433 -7.53 23.19 26.11
N SER A 434 -7.49 24.42 26.62
CA SER A 434 -8.58 25.39 26.41
C SER A 434 -9.97 24.84 26.78
N GLY A 435 -10.03 23.94 27.79
CA GLY A 435 -11.27 23.34 28.29
C GLY A 435 -11.77 22.11 27.51
N LEU A 436 -11.09 21.66 26.46
CA LEU A 436 -11.38 20.44 25.72
C LEU A 436 -10.29 19.39 25.97
N ASP A 437 -10.62 18.12 25.70
CA ASP A 437 -9.59 17.07 25.63
C ASP A 437 -8.51 17.44 24.61
N ALA A 438 -7.27 17.03 24.83
CA ALA A 438 -6.13 17.46 24.02
C ALA A 438 -6.33 17.15 22.52
N ILE A 439 -6.92 16.00 22.18
CA ILE A 439 -7.16 15.59 20.79
C ILE A 439 -8.24 16.48 20.18
N ASP A 440 -9.36 16.67 20.87
CA ASP A 440 -10.47 17.51 20.41
C ASP A 440 -10.03 18.97 20.21
N ALA A 441 -9.13 19.46 21.08
CA ALA A 441 -8.58 20.80 20.96
C ALA A 441 -7.70 20.97 19.71
N ILE A 442 -6.89 19.97 19.37
CA ILE A 442 -6.04 19.97 18.17
C ILE A 442 -6.91 19.92 16.89
N GLU A 443 -7.94 19.09 16.88
CA GLU A 443 -8.87 18.99 15.74
C GLU A 443 -9.68 20.28 15.55
N ARG A 444 -10.10 20.91 16.64
CA ARG A 444 -10.90 22.15 16.60
C ARG A 444 -10.09 23.37 16.18
N TRP A 445 -8.83 23.49 16.62
CA TRP A 445 -7.95 24.63 16.35
C TRP A 445 -6.62 24.18 15.72
N PRO A 446 -6.63 23.71 14.47
CA PRO A 446 -5.39 23.28 13.81
C PRO A 446 -4.42 24.47 13.69
N GLY A 447 -3.17 24.23 14.08
CA GLY A 447 -2.12 25.24 14.12
C GLY A 447 -2.06 26.10 15.39
N ALA A 448 -3.02 26.00 16.33
CA ALA A 448 -2.95 26.70 17.61
C ALA A 448 -1.84 26.19 18.53
N ILE A 449 -1.36 24.96 18.27
CA ILE A 449 -0.23 24.33 18.96
C ILE A 449 0.91 24.14 17.96
N GLY A 450 2.07 24.75 18.24
CA GLY A 450 3.31 24.56 17.49
C GLY A 450 4.19 23.52 18.21
N TYR A 451 4.79 22.63 17.43
CA TYR A 451 5.70 21.61 17.96
C TYR A 451 7.02 21.59 17.22
N VAL A 452 8.12 21.62 17.95
CA VAL A 452 9.48 21.45 17.43
C VAL A 452 10.05 20.15 18.01
N PRO A 453 10.16 19.07 17.24
CA PRO A 453 10.71 17.82 17.69
C PRO A 453 12.23 17.88 17.90
N GLN A 454 12.78 16.93 18.65
CA GLN A 454 14.22 16.78 18.88
C GLN A 454 14.97 16.56 17.54
N GLU A 455 14.45 15.70 16.68
CA GLU A 455 14.97 15.46 15.33
C GLU A 455 14.01 16.00 14.29
N ILE A 456 14.48 16.98 13.49
CA ILE A 456 13.70 17.60 12.44
C ILE A 456 13.73 16.74 11.18
N GLN A 457 12.59 16.18 10.82
CA GLN A 457 12.40 15.51 9.54
C GLN A 457 12.05 16.55 8.46
N LEU A 458 12.90 16.62 7.45
CA LEU A 458 12.66 17.51 6.31
C LEU A 458 12.18 16.70 5.10
N VAL A 459 11.26 17.29 4.34
CA VAL A 459 10.80 16.71 3.06
C VAL A 459 11.68 17.22 1.92
N SER A 460 11.84 16.41 0.87
CA SER A 460 12.53 16.83 -0.34
C SER A 460 11.75 17.96 -1.01
N GLY A 461 12.45 19.07 -1.33
CA GLY A 461 11.82 20.27 -1.89
C GLY A 461 12.57 21.55 -1.52
N SER A 462 11.88 22.67 -1.59
CA SER A 462 12.39 23.99 -1.21
C SER A 462 12.26 24.25 0.30
N ILE A 463 12.85 25.35 0.76
CA ILE A 463 12.66 25.85 2.13
C ILE A 463 11.17 26.19 2.35
N VAL A 464 10.51 26.77 1.34
CA VAL A 464 9.08 27.12 1.40
C VAL A 464 8.23 25.88 1.62
N ASP A 465 8.48 24.79 0.84
CA ASP A 465 7.76 23.51 0.99
C ASP A 465 7.92 22.94 2.40
N ASN A 466 9.12 23.09 2.96
CA ASN A 466 9.41 22.60 4.30
C ASN A 466 8.79 23.41 5.41
N VAL A 467 8.68 24.74 5.27
CA VAL A 467 8.04 25.57 6.28
C VAL A 467 6.52 25.45 6.17
N LEU A 468 5.96 25.44 4.96
CA LEU A 468 4.52 25.28 4.73
C LEU A 468 4.01 23.90 5.12
N LEU A 469 4.78 22.85 4.92
CA LEU A 469 4.49 21.44 5.27
C LEU A 469 3.03 21.04 5.01
N GLY A 470 2.55 21.23 3.77
CA GLY A 470 1.21 20.84 3.33
C GLY A 470 0.26 22.00 3.06
N PHE A 471 0.51 23.20 3.58
CA PHE A 471 -0.25 24.38 3.13
C PHE A 471 0.11 24.75 1.70
N LYS A 472 -0.85 25.31 0.94
CA LYS A 472 -0.61 25.74 -0.44
C LYS A 472 0.45 26.83 -0.50
N ASP A 473 1.36 26.75 -1.47
CA ASP A 473 2.29 27.82 -1.81
C ASP A 473 1.53 28.88 -2.63
N ASN A 474 1.16 29.97 -1.97
CA ASN A 474 0.51 31.14 -2.55
C ASN A 474 1.10 32.42 -1.94
N THR A 475 0.78 33.60 -2.52
CA THR A 475 1.34 34.88 -2.13
C THR A 475 1.06 35.22 -0.66
N GLU A 476 -0.09 34.84 -0.13
CA GLU A 476 -0.48 35.11 1.26
C GLU A 476 0.32 34.25 2.22
N ASN A 477 0.37 32.96 1.97
CA ASN A 477 1.11 32.00 2.81
C ASN A 477 2.62 32.26 2.77
N ARG A 478 3.18 32.72 1.63
CA ARG A 478 4.59 33.15 1.55
C ARG A 478 4.92 34.30 2.49
N LYS A 479 3.99 35.24 2.75
CA LYS A 479 4.19 36.31 3.75
C LYS A 479 4.35 35.73 5.16
N HIS A 480 3.55 34.72 5.50
CA HIS A 480 3.68 34.02 6.78
C HIS A 480 5.00 33.25 6.87
N VAL A 481 5.46 32.62 5.76
CA VAL A 481 6.77 31.95 5.69
C VAL A 481 7.91 32.95 5.93
N VAL A 482 7.90 34.14 5.29
CA VAL A 482 8.90 35.18 5.52
C VAL A 482 8.97 35.55 7.00
N ASN A 483 7.82 35.79 7.62
CA ASN A 483 7.76 36.12 9.05
C ASN A 483 8.29 34.98 9.94
N ALA A 484 7.94 33.73 9.63
CA ALA A 484 8.41 32.57 10.34
C ALA A 484 9.94 32.37 10.20
N LEU A 485 10.49 32.52 8.99
CA LEU A 485 11.93 32.47 8.75
C LEU A 485 12.69 33.57 9.53
N ARG A 486 12.15 34.77 9.56
CA ARG A 486 12.73 35.90 10.33
C ARG A 486 12.73 35.62 11.84
N LYS A 487 11.61 35.09 12.37
CA LYS A 487 11.51 34.69 13.78
C LYS A 487 12.48 33.56 14.13
N ALA A 488 12.77 32.68 13.17
CA ALA A 488 13.71 31.55 13.33
C ALA A 488 15.16 31.90 12.99
N GLU A 489 15.49 33.18 12.80
CA GLU A 489 16.86 33.67 12.46
C GLU A 489 17.43 33.04 11.17
N LEU A 490 16.57 32.83 10.15
CA LEU A 490 16.93 32.28 8.83
C LEU A 490 16.98 33.37 7.77
N ASN A 491 17.50 34.57 8.14
CA ASN A 491 17.56 35.76 7.26
C ASN A 491 18.44 35.52 6.02
N GLU A 492 19.39 34.58 6.07
CA GLU A 492 20.22 34.22 4.93
C GLU A 492 19.45 33.68 3.72
N TYR A 493 18.22 33.21 3.93
CA TYR A 493 17.33 32.73 2.87
C TYR A 493 16.33 33.80 2.37
N LEU A 494 16.37 34.99 2.94
CA LEU A 494 15.56 36.13 2.54
C LEU A 494 16.41 37.09 1.70
N GLY A 495 16.10 37.16 0.41
CA GLY A 495 16.77 38.12 -0.51
C GLY A 495 16.23 39.54 -0.41
N ALA A 496 16.70 40.43 -1.30
CA ALA A 496 16.15 41.76 -1.45
C ALA A 496 14.64 41.70 -1.74
N ASN A 497 13.88 42.61 -1.14
CA ASN A 497 12.41 42.64 -1.22
C ASN A 497 11.69 41.41 -0.67
N GLU A 498 12.28 40.74 0.33
CA GLU A 498 11.69 39.55 1.01
C GLU A 498 11.41 38.36 0.07
N ILE A 499 12.13 38.27 -1.05
CA ILE A 499 12.04 37.11 -1.95
C ILE A 499 12.72 35.92 -1.28
N ILE A 500 11.94 34.85 -1.00
CA ILE A 500 12.49 33.65 -0.41
C ILE A 500 13.30 32.92 -1.47
N SER A 501 14.50 32.45 -1.10
CA SER A 501 15.34 31.65 -1.97
C SER A 501 14.63 30.33 -2.31
N ASP A 502 14.46 30.03 -3.60
CA ASP A 502 13.94 28.74 -4.08
C ASP A 502 14.99 27.60 -4.00
N LEU A 503 15.89 27.69 -3.04
CA LEU A 503 16.94 26.69 -2.84
C LEU A 503 16.31 25.34 -2.53
N ASN A 504 16.57 24.36 -3.41
CA ASN A 504 16.27 22.96 -3.12
C ASN A 504 17.24 22.44 -2.07
N ILE A 505 16.72 22.06 -0.91
CA ILE A 505 17.52 21.63 0.25
C ILE A 505 18.04 20.19 0.12
N GLY A 506 17.70 19.48 -0.97
CA GLY A 506 18.09 18.09 -1.20
C GLY A 506 17.24 17.10 -0.40
N ASP A 507 17.57 15.82 -0.56
CA ASP A 507 16.89 14.76 0.18
C ASP A 507 17.18 14.90 1.68
N GLU A 508 16.14 14.88 2.50
CA GLU A 508 16.20 14.99 3.96
C GLU A 508 17.00 16.23 4.45
N GLY A 509 17.10 17.29 3.63
CA GLY A 509 17.88 18.48 3.97
C GLY A 509 19.39 18.26 3.98
N GLY A 510 19.91 17.35 3.14
CA GLY A 510 21.33 16.99 3.10
C GLY A 510 22.28 18.14 2.79
N LYS A 511 21.78 19.24 2.21
CA LYS A 511 22.58 20.47 1.93
C LYS A 511 22.61 21.46 3.11
N LEU A 512 21.90 21.18 4.20
CA LEU A 512 21.78 22.09 5.35
C LEU A 512 22.65 21.65 6.53
N SER A 513 23.17 22.62 7.27
CA SER A 513 23.79 22.35 8.57
C SER A 513 22.76 21.85 9.59
N GLY A 514 23.20 21.22 10.67
CA GLY A 514 22.31 20.79 11.77
C GLY A 514 21.52 21.96 12.37
N GLY A 515 22.18 23.11 12.57
CA GLY A 515 21.54 24.32 13.07
C GLY A 515 20.51 24.91 12.09
N GLN A 516 20.77 24.88 10.77
CA GLN A 516 19.81 25.31 9.76
C GLN A 516 18.58 24.41 9.73
N ARG A 517 18.76 23.08 9.79
CA ARG A 517 17.63 22.14 9.89
C ARG A 517 16.78 22.43 11.11
N GLN A 518 17.42 22.65 12.27
CA GLN A 518 16.71 22.95 13.51
C GLN A 518 15.92 24.27 13.42
N ARG A 519 16.51 25.32 12.84
CA ARG A 519 15.82 26.61 12.62
C ARG A 519 14.65 26.50 11.64
N ILE A 520 14.72 25.65 10.61
CA ILE A 520 13.55 25.35 9.74
C ILE A 520 12.43 24.69 10.54
N GLY A 521 12.75 23.75 11.43
CA GLY A 521 11.76 23.15 12.34
C GLY A 521 11.08 24.19 13.24
N ILE A 522 11.85 25.15 13.76
CA ILE A 522 11.33 26.26 14.55
C ILE A 522 10.45 27.20 13.68
N ALA A 523 10.89 27.54 12.45
CA ALA A 523 10.08 28.32 11.52
C ALA A 523 8.74 27.63 11.21
N ARG A 524 8.76 26.32 10.97
CA ARG A 524 7.57 25.50 10.78
C ARG A 524 6.59 25.59 11.96
N ALA A 525 7.10 25.47 13.18
CA ALA A 525 6.28 25.55 14.39
C ALA A 525 5.69 26.96 14.60
N LEU A 526 6.41 28.02 14.20
CA LEU A 526 6.00 29.42 14.35
C LEU A 526 5.12 29.93 13.20
N LEU A 527 4.97 29.18 12.11
CA LEU A 527 4.25 29.59 10.90
C LEU A 527 2.80 30.00 11.20
N THR A 528 2.12 29.24 12.04
CA THR A 528 0.71 29.42 12.38
C THR A 528 0.48 30.40 13.55
N ASN A 529 1.52 31.05 14.05
CA ASN A 529 1.46 31.91 15.22
C ASN A 529 0.79 31.24 16.45
N PRO A 530 1.33 30.10 16.91
CA PRO A 530 0.67 29.24 17.87
C PRO A 530 0.50 29.90 19.24
N LYS A 531 -0.56 29.53 19.96
CA LYS A 531 -0.82 29.95 21.35
C LYS A 531 -0.19 29.01 22.39
N ILE A 532 0.19 27.79 21.97
CA ILE A 532 1.04 26.88 22.74
C ILE A 532 2.21 26.49 21.84
N LEU A 533 3.43 26.68 22.31
CA LEU A 533 4.65 26.26 21.63
C LEU A 533 5.37 25.22 22.47
N VAL A 534 5.49 24.01 21.96
CA VAL A 534 6.21 22.91 22.61
C VAL A 534 7.53 22.67 21.87
N MET A 535 8.64 22.67 22.59
CA MET A 535 9.98 22.48 22.02
C MET A 535 10.68 21.33 22.74
N ASP A 536 10.96 20.25 22.03
CA ASP A 536 11.67 19.09 22.57
C ASP A 536 13.15 19.14 22.16
N GLU A 537 14.03 19.55 23.09
CA GLU A 537 15.48 19.72 22.89
C GLU A 537 15.88 20.54 21.65
N ALA A 538 15.02 21.44 21.22
CA ALA A 538 15.06 22.12 19.94
C ALA A 538 16.25 23.11 19.75
N THR A 539 17.16 23.25 20.70
CA THR A 539 18.33 24.14 20.63
C THR A 539 19.66 23.40 20.75
N SER A 540 19.65 22.07 20.81
CA SER A 540 20.84 21.24 21.09
C SER A 540 21.96 21.36 20.05
N SER A 541 21.65 21.62 18.78
CA SER A 541 22.60 21.73 17.66
C SER A 541 22.90 23.19 17.26
N LEU A 542 22.46 24.18 18.06
CA LEU A 542 22.69 25.60 17.78
C LEU A 542 23.95 26.11 18.47
N ASP A 543 24.61 27.10 17.82
CA ASP A 543 25.65 27.90 18.44
C ASP A 543 25.04 28.86 19.47
N ALA A 544 25.85 29.35 20.41
CA ALA A 544 25.39 30.17 21.53
C ALA A 544 24.70 31.45 21.11
N GLN A 545 25.19 32.09 20.02
CA GLN A 545 24.59 33.33 19.51
C GLN A 545 23.20 33.09 18.91
N THR A 546 23.08 32.07 18.10
CA THR A 546 21.81 31.67 17.47
C THR A 546 20.81 31.19 18.52
N GLU A 547 21.27 30.41 19.52
CA GLU A 547 20.43 29.98 20.64
C GLU A 547 19.87 31.19 21.44
N ASP A 548 20.70 32.18 21.73
CA ASP A 548 20.25 33.41 22.44
C ASP A 548 19.22 34.20 21.63
N ASN A 549 19.44 34.33 20.33
CA ASN A 549 18.49 35.01 19.43
C ASN A 549 17.15 34.31 19.35
N ILE A 550 17.17 32.97 19.25
CA ILE A 550 15.94 32.15 19.25
C ILE A 550 15.26 32.21 20.62
N ALA A 551 16.02 32.14 21.70
CA ALA A 551 15.47 32.31 23.04
C ALA A 551 14.78 33.66 23.23
N LYS A 552 15.34 34.75 22.66
CA LYS A 552 14.69 36.06 22.63
C LYS A 552 13.42 36.07 21.79
N ALA A 553 13.43 35.40 20.60
CA ALA A 553 12.25 35.30 19.75
C ALA A 553 11.13 34.49 20.44
N VAL A 554 11.48 33.41 21.10
CA VAL A 554 10.55 32.59 21.89
C VAL A 554 10.01 33.35 23.11
N ASN A 555 10.85 34.10 23.80
CA ASN A 555 10.41 34.97 24.90
C ASN A 555 9.43 36.07 24.46
N ARG A 556 9.60 36.65 23.26
CA ARG A 556 8.60 37.56 22.69
C ARG A 556 7.29 36.85 22.37
N ALA A 557 7.35 35.58 21.91
CA ALA A 557 6.16 34.75 21.69
C ALA A 557 5.42 34.43 23.00
N LYS A 558 6.14 34.34 24.14
CA LYS A 558 5.59 34.10 25.46
C LYS A 558 4.52 35.11 25.88
N GLU A 559 4.63 36.40 25.46
CA GLU A 559 3.65 37.43 25.83
C GLU A 559 2.20 37.05 25.47
N ASN A 560 2.03 36.22 24.42
CA ASN A 560 0.73 35.78 23.89
C ASN A 560 0.56 34.26 23.82
N SER A 561 1.53 33.48 24.32
CA SER A 561 1.55 32.03 24.19
C SER A 561 2.08 31.33 25.44
N LEU A 562 1.66 30.09 25.68
CA LEU A 562 2.31 29.18 26.61
C LEU A 562 3.48 28.52 25.89
N VAL A 563 4.70 28.64 26.46
CA VAL A 563 5.89 27.99 25.93
C VAL A 563 6.31 26.87 26.86
N ILE A 564 6.44 25.65 26.34
CA ILE A 564 6.88 24.45 27.09
C ILE A 564 8.15 23.93 26.41
N VAL A 565 9.25 23.87 27.15
CA VAL A 565 10.54 23.41 26.65
C VAL A 565 11.02 22.21 27.44
N VAL A 566 11.26 21.10 26.78
CA VAL A 566 12.06 20.01 27.35
C VAL A 566 13.53 20.42 27.23
N ALA A 567 14.14 20.72 28.34
CA ALA A 567 15.47 21.31 28.35
C ALA A 567 16.52 20.37 28.95
N HIS A 568 17.65 20.28 28.26
CA HIS A 568 18.88 19.66 28.75
C HIS A 568 19.97 20.71 29.08
N ARG A 569 19.78 21.97 28.65
CA ARG A 569 20.71 23.06 28.93
C ARG A 569 20.15 23.94 30.05
N LEU A 570 20.89 24.04 31.14
CA LEU A 570 20.48 24.80 32.32
C LEU A 570 20.30 26.30 32.08
N ALA A 571 21.03 26.88 31.10
CA ALA A 571 20.84 28.27 30.70
C ALA A 571 19.40 28.54 30.16
N THR A 572 18.82 27.58 29.48
CA THR A 572 17.42 27.62 29.02
C THR A 572 16.45 27.47 30.19
N VAL A 573 16.77 26.58 31.16
CA VAL A 573 15.94 26.30 32.35
C VAL A 573 15.88 27.51 33.27
N ARG A 574 17.00 28.21 33.46
CA ARG A 574 17.09 29.40 34.33
C ARG A 574 16.14 30.53 33.93
N ARG A 575 15.75 30.61 32.65
CA ARG A 575 14.81 31.62 32.11
C ARG A 575 13.34 31.24 32.32
N ALA A 576 13.05 30.04 32.80
CA ALA A 576 11.69 29.55 32.97
C ALA A 576 10.97 30.21 34.16
N ASP A 577 9.68 30.53 33.94
CA ASP A 577 8.80 30.99 35.01
C ASP A 577 8.41 29.85 35.94
N LEU A 578 8.40 28.62 35.40
CA LEU A 578 8.13 27.39 36.17
C LEU A 578 9.02 26.27 35.62
N VAL A 579 9.72 25.61 36.53
CA VAL A 579 10.48 24.39 36.25
C VAL A 579 9.71 23.20 36.82
N ILE A 580 9.51 22.18 35.99
CA ILE A 580 8.91 20.89 36.37
C ILE A 580 10.01 19.85 36.32
N TYR A 581 10.42 19.30 37.44
CA TYR A 581 11.42 18.23 37.53
C TYR A 581 10.73 16.88 37.60
N LEU A 582 10.91 16.07 36.52
CA LEU A 582 10.37 14.71 36.45
C LEU A 582 11.41 13.67 36.88
N GLU A 583 10.97 12.74 37.72
CA GLU A 583 11.73 11.57 38.10
C GLU A 583 10.83 10.33 38.13
N ASN A 584 11.25 9.25 37.48
CA ASN A 584 10.48 7.98 37.39
C ASN A 584 9.01 8.15 36.95
N GLY A 585 8.74 9.07 36.03
CA GLY A 585 7.39 9.33 35.49
C GLY A 585 6.51 10.25 36.35
N ALA A 586 6.97 10.73 37.51
CA ALA A 586 6.23 11.62 38.42
C ALA A 586 6.90 13.00 38.55
N ILE A 587 6.13 14.01 38.94
CA ILE A 587 6.68 15.32 39.31
C ILE A 587 7.31 15.21 40.71
N LYS A 588 8.64 15.30 40.77
CA LYS A 588 9.39 15.31 42.04
C LYS A 588 9.42 16.69 42.68
N ALA A 589 9.56 17.73 41.85
CA ALA A 589 9.55 19.12 42.27
C ALA A 589 9.02 20.04 41.17
N GLN A 590 8.36 21.11 41.57
CA GLN A 590 7.97 22.19 40.66
C GLN A 590 8.09 23.54 41.36
N GLY A 591 8.50 24.58 40.64
CA GLY A 591 8.69 25.93 41.16
C GLY A 591 9.63 26.74 40.29
N SER A 592 10.15 27.85 40.82
CA SER A 592 11.21 28.61 40.17
C SER A 592 12.50 27.78 40.07
N PHE A 593 13.45 28.20 39.24
CA PHE A 593 14.76 27.54 39.12
C PHE A 593 15.44 27.32 40.50
N ASP A 594 15.46 28.35 41.35
CA ASP A 594 16.10 28.29 42.65
C ASP A 594 15.36 27.42 43.69
N GLU A 595 14.03 27.36 43.60
CA GLU A 595 13.21 26.45 44.43
C GLU A 595 13.47 24.99 44.08
N VAL A 596 13.51 24.65 42.80
CA VAL A 596 13.78 23.27 42.36
C VAL A 596 15.22 22.86 42.71
N ARG A 597 16.21 23.74 42.62
CA ARG A 597 17.59 23.47 43.11
C ARG A 597 17.63 23.07 44.56
N LYS A 598 16.85 23.75 45.42
CA LYS A 598 16.80 23.45 46.86
C LYS A 598 16.15 22.10 47.16
N LEU A 599 15.16 21.70 46.31
CA LEU A 599 14.39 20.48 46.52
C LEU A 599 15.03 19.23 45.90
N VAL A 600 15.87 19.40 44.86
CA VAL A 600 16.46 18.29 44.10
C VAL A 600 17.99 18.41 44.09
N PRO A 601 18.72 17.69 44.97
CA PRO A 601 20.18 17.78 45.04
C PRO A 601 20.91 17.44 43.73
N ASP A 602 20.42 16.48 42.97
CA ASP A 602 21.01 16.12 41.67
C ASP A 602 20.92 17.27 40.66
N PHE A 603 19.82 18.00 40.66
CA PHE A 603 19.65 19.19 39.82
C PHE A 603 20.55 20.34 40.25
N ASP A 604 20.72 20.54 41.55
CA ASP A 604 21.66 21.54 42.10
C ASP A 604 23.11 21.19 41.74
N SER A 605 23.51 19.94 41.89
CA SER A 605 24.86 19.48 41.52
C SER A 605 25.14 19.74 40.02
N GLN A 606 24.18 19.49 39.15
CA GLN A 606 24.29 19.81 37.70
C GLN A 606 24.41 21.33 37.46
N ALA A 607 23.64 22.13 38.18
CA ALA A 607 23.70 23.59 38.09
C ALA A 607 25.06 24.13 38.52
N GLN A 608 25.61 23.64 39.63
CA GLN A 608 26.95 24.00 40.12
C GLN A 608 28.07 23.62 39.14
N LEU A 609 28.02 22.42 38.55
CA LEU A 609 28.98 21.98 37.52
C LEU A 609 29.02 22.87 36.30
N MET A 610 27.94 23.57 35.99
CA MET A 610 27.83 24.50 34.84
C MET A 610 28.05 25.97 35.26
N GLY A 611 28.45 26.25 36.49
CA GLY A 611 28.71 27.60 36.99
C GLY A 611 27.46 28.47 37.21
N LEU A 612 26.32 27.84 37.46
CA LEU A 612 25.01 28.49 37.66
C LEU A 612 24.56 28.43 39.13
#